data_ab05c4fe7f8edac170b326a5e0c68fcf
#
_entry.id   ab05c4fe7f8edac170b326a5e0c68fcf
#
_cell.length_a   1.000
_cell.length_b   1.000
_cell.length_c   1.000
_cell.angle_alpha   90.00
_cell.angle_beta   90.00
_cell.angle_gamma   90.00
#
_symmetry.space_group_name_H-M   'P 1'
#
loop_
_entity.id
_entity.type
_entity.pdbx_description
1 polymer ?
#
loop_
_entity_poly.entity_id
_entity_poly.type
_entity_poly.pdbx_seq_one_letter_code
_entity_poly.pdbx_strand_id
1 'polypeptide(L)'
;MRRRRFINRGIQASAAISILGLTSCKDGKKTPEATSETIEPEPEPAEVAIQLSLAQWSIHRMIKEEGLDPYAFAEKAKQWGFSGLEYVSQLYEKELSEKGFSQEAMDEFVQKSLETSKAHGMENLIIMVDHEGDLSAADEAERNEAVEKHQKWVDAAKKLGCHSIRVNLMGSKVAEEWMPASIDGLKKLCAYAAPKNIDVIVENHGGFSSDAGMLVEVMKSVDMDNCGTLPDFGNFCVEREDGSYFESKCIKEYDRYQGITELMPYAKAVSAKSHDFDSEGNEMHTDYTKMMGIVLSAGYKGYLGVEYEGKELSEEDGILATKNLLLKVLETSA
;
A
#
# COMPACT_ATOMS: atom_id res chain seq x y z
N MET A 1 24.71 -1.70 -26.31
CA MET A 1 25.94 -2.06 -25.57
C MET A 1 26.61 -0.80 -25.02
N ARG A 2 26.44 -0.47 -23.75
CA ARG A 2 27.34 0.41 -22.99
C ARG A 2 27.28 -0.03 -21.53
N ARG A 3 28.36 -0.73 -21.09
CA ARG A 3 28.58 -1.16 -19.70
C ARG A 3 28.93 0.06 -18.85
N ARG A 4 28.19 0.35 -17.79
CA ARG A 4 28.59 1.28 -16.72
C ARG A 4 29.49 0.55 -15.74
N ARG A 5 30.72 1.03 -15.58
CA ARG A 5 31.72 0.57 -14.61
C ARG A 5 31.40 1.15 -13.24
N PHE A 6 31.27 0.28 -12.26
CA PHE A 6 31.31 0.65 -10.84
C PHE A 6 32.76 1.01 -10.47
N ILE A 7 32.94 2.17 -9.87
CA ILE A 7 34.22 2.59 -9.30
C ILE A 7 34.17 2.33 -7.79
N ASN A 8 34.86 1.28 -7.35
CA ASN A 8 35.19 1.05 -5.95
C ASN A 8 36.28 2.05 -5.53
N ARG A 9 36.00 2.96 -4.61
CA ARG A 9 37.00 3.72 -3.88
C ARG A 9 37.35 3.00 -2.58
N GLY A 10 38.46 2.27 -2.60
CA GLY A 10 39.11 1.76 -1.41
C GLY A 10 39.79 2.89 -0.63
N ILE A 11 39.53 2.97 0.64
CA ILE A 11 40.24 3.83 1.59
C ILE A 11 41.48 3.08 2.05
N GLN A 12 42.68 3.58 1.68
CA GLN A 12 43.95 3.09 2.23
C GLN A 12 44.21 3.83 3.54
N ALA A 13 44.29 3.08 4.63
CA ALA A 13 44.81 3.56 5.90
C ALA A 13 46.34 3.54 5.86
N SER A 14 46.95 4.70 5.97
CA SER A 14 48.42 4.83 6.12
C SER A 14 48.76 4.95 7.61
N ALA A 15 49.45 3.95 8.13
CA ALA A 15 50.07 3.98 9.45
C ALA A 15 51.38 4.72 9.37
N ALA A 16 51.55 5.80 10.13
CA ALA A 16 52.81 6.47 10.33
C ALA A 16 53.38 6.14 11.72
N ILE A 17 54.49 5.43 11.75
CA ILE A 17 55.33 5.16 12.92
C ILE A 17 56.28 6.36 13.08
N SER A 18 56.28 7.01 14.23
CA SER A 18 57.29 7.98 14.59
C SER A 18 58.03 7.55 15.85
N ILE A 19 59.35 7.43 15.68
CA ILE A 19 60.36 6.98 16.64
C ILE A 19 60.78 8.15 17.55
N LEU A 20 61.04 7.80 18.81
CA LEU A 20 61.51 8.61 19.93
C LEU A 20 62.70 9.55 19.65
N GLY A 21 62.64 10.68 20.31
CA GLY A 21 63.83 11.50 20.63
C GLY A 21 63.65 12.17 22.00
N LEU A 22 64.46 11.72 22.97
CA LEU A 22 64.62 12.26 24.30
C LEU A 22 65.46 13.53 24.27
N THR A 23 65.00 14.65 24.84
CA THR A 23 65.87 15.54 25.63
C THR A 23 65.06 16.40 26.60
N SER A 24 65.58 16.46 27.80
CA SER A 24 65.14 17.22 28.99
C SER A 24 65.27 18.75 28.80
N CYS A 25 64.33 19.55 29.38
CA CYS A 25 64.53 20.52 30.41
C CYS A 25 63.24 21.31 30.75
N LYS A 26 63.10 21.57 32.03
CA LYS A 26 62.09 22.35 32.76
C LYS A 26 61.58 23.63 32.11
N ASP A 27 60.25 23.84 32.11
CA ASP A 27 59.63 24.96 32.86
C ASP A 27 58.11 24.86 32.75
N GLY A 28 57.41 25.18 33.83
CA GLY A 28 56.00 24.94 34.01
C GLY A 28 55.09 25.91 33.24
N LYS A 29 54.18 25.36 32.48
CA LYS A 29 52.89 25.99 32.12
C LYS A 29 51.83 24.90 32.05
N LYS A 30 50.72 25.14 32.74
CA LYS A 30 49.53 24.29 32.75
C LYS A 30 49.03 24.08 31.35
N THR A 31 49.02 22.81 30.92
CA THR A 31 48.37 22.36 29.69
C THR A 31 46.87 22.21 29.95
N PRO A 32 45.98 22.67 29.08
CA PRO A 32 44.54 22.33 29.20
C PRO A 32 44.34 20.83 28.91
N GLU A 33 43.65 20.16 29.82
CA GLU A 33 43.16 18.78 29.60
C GLU A 33 42.29 18.78 28.37
N ALA A 34 42.68 18.00 27.36
CA ALA A 34 41.85 17.67 26.22
C ALA A 34 40.74 16.75 26.70
N THR A 35 39.53 17.27 26.90
CA THR A 35 38.32 16.51 27.02
C THR A 35 38.10 15.72 25.73
N SER A 36 38.35 14.41 25.77
CA SER A 36 37.89 13.53 24.71
C SER A 36 36.34 13.47 24.82
N GLU A 37 35.67 14.20 23.94
CA GLU A 37 34.24 13.97 23.72
C GLU A 37 34.07 12.55 23.19
N THR A 38 33.55 11.68 24.02
CA THR A 38 33.02 10.38 23.59
C THR A 38 31.79 10.67 22.74
N ILE A 39 31.92 10.52 21.41
CA ILE A 39 30.79 10.52 20.50
C ILE A 39 30.00 9.26 20.85
N GLU A 40 28.89 9.41 21.58
CA GLU A 40 27.89 8.34 21.71
C GLU A 40 27.42 8.01 20.28
N PRO A 41 27.35 6.73 19.89
CA PRO A 41 26.78 6.37 18.61
C PRO A 41 25.35 6.89 18.56
N GLU A 42 25.00 7.60 17.45
CA GLU A 42 23.61 7.95 17.19
C GLU A 42 22.76 6.67 17.32
N PRO A 43 21.61 6.73 18.02
CA PRO A 43 20.73 5.59 18.13
C PRO A 43 20.36 5.13 16.72
N GLU A 44 20.59 3.84 16.44
CA GLU A 44 20.11 3.23 15.21
C GLU A 44 18.62 3.56 15.06
N PRO A 45 18.15 3.98 13.87
CA PRO A 45 16.74 4.27 13.67
C PRO A 45 15.94 3.05 14.10
N ALA A 46 14.98 3.25 15.00
CA ALA A 46 14.13 2.19 15.51
C ALA A 46 13.57 1.41 14.31
N GLU A 47 13.75 0.11 14.30
CA GLU A 47 13.22 -0.77 13.27
C GLU A 47 11.71 -0.51 13.19
N VAL A 48 11.23 0.01 12.06
CA VAL A 48 9.81 0.35 11.90
C VAL A 48 9.05 -0.97 11.95
N ALA A 49 8.42 -1.25 13.08
CA ALA A 49 7.57 -2.41 13.23
C ALA A 49 6.39 -2.30 12.25
N ILE A 50 5.96 -3.43 11.69
CA ILE A 50 4.73 -3.49 10.90
C ILE A 50 3.57 -2.95 11.74
N GLN A 51 2.80 -2.05 11.15
CA GLN A 51 1.60 -1.47 11.74
C GLN A 51 0.36 -1.98 11.01
N LEU A 52 -0.82 -1.82 11.62
CA LEU A 52 -2.07 -2.24 11.02
C LEU A 52 -2.94 -1.04 10.66
N SER A 53 -3.40 -1.01 9.42
CA SER A 53 -4.45 -0.12 8.91
C SER A 53 -5.76 -0.88 8.73
N LEU A 54 -6.84 -0.14 8.57
CA LEU A 54 -8.14 -0.68 8.23
C LEU A 54 -8.54 -0.18 6.85
N ALA A 55 -8.90 -1.10 5.95
CA ALA A 55 -9.56 -0.78 4.71
C ALA A 55 -11.05 -0.50 4.98
N GLN A 56 -11.53 0.67 4.53
CA GLN A 56 -12.91 1.10 4.78
C GLN A 56 -13.95 0.15 4.17
N TRP A 57 -13.56 -0.61 3.14
CA TRP A 57 -14.44 -1.63 2.58
C TRP A 57 -14.89 -2.67 3.61
N SER A 58 -14.08 -2.94 4.62
CA SER A 58 -14.43 -3.85 5.73
C SER A 58 -15.69 -3.45 6.49
N ILE A 59 -16.17 -2.20 6.36
CA ILE A 59 -17.40 -1.69 7.00
C ILE A 59 -18.46 -1.25 5.97
N HIS A 60 -18.37 -1.78 4.74
CA HIS A 60 -19.26 -1.37 3.65
C HIS A 60 -20.74 -1.69 3.91
N ARG A 61 -21.04 -2.78 4.63
CA ARG A 61 -22.42 -3.16 5.00
C ARG A 61 -22.96 -2.22 6.08
N MET A 62 -22.16 -1.90 7.10
CA MET A 62 -22.54 -0.90 8.11
C MET A 62 -22.91 0.43 7.45
N ILE A 63 -22.16 0.84 6.42
CA ILE A 63 -22.41 2.11 5.71
C ILE A 63 -23.61 1.99 4.77
N LYS A 64 -23.63 0.97 3.89
CA LYS A 64 -24.62 0.86 2.82
C LYS A 64 -25.97 0.34 3.29
N GLU A 65 -25.99 -0.55 4.29
CA GLU A 65 -27.18 -1.28 4.70
C GLU A 65 -27.71 -0.81 6.07
N GLU A 66 -26.82 -0.44 7.00
CA GLU A 66 -27.18 -0.03 8.35
C GLU A 66 -27.21 1.50 8.53
N GLY A 67 -26.72 2.25 7.53
CA GLY A 67 -26.77 3.71 7.53
C GLY A 67 -25.71 4.39 8.38
N LEU A 68 -24.58 3.72 8.66
CA LEU A 68 -23.42 4.35 9.29
C LEU A 68 -22.90 5.48 8.41
N ASP A 69 -22.64 6.64 9.01
CA ASP A 69 -21.97 7.75 8.32
C ASP A 69 -20.56 7.31 7.90
N PRO A 70 -20.19 7.37 6.60
CA PRO A 70 -18.84 6.99 6.15
C PRO A 70 -17.72 7.80 6.83
N TYR A 71 -18.00 9.01 7.35
CA TYR A 71 -17.04 9.81 8.11
C TYR A 71 -16.81 9.31 9.55
N ALA A 72 -17.64 8.39 10.07
CA ALA A 72 -17.38 7.71 11.34
C ALA A 72 -16.24 6.67 11.25
N PHE A 73 -15.67 6.45 10.07
CA PHE A 73 -14.62 5.46 9.81
C PHE A 73 -13.41 5.59 10.74
N ALA A 74 -12.88 6.81 10.89
CA ALA A 74 -11.72 7.06 11.75
C ALA A 74 -11.98 6.72 13.23
N GLU A 75 -13.18 7.02 13.74
CA GLU A 75 -13.59 6.66 15.08
C GLU A 75 -13.66 5.15 15.27
N LYS A 76 -14.30 4.44 14.34
CA LYS A 76 -14.42 2.99 14.35
C LYS A 76 -13.06 2.30 14.28
N ALA A 77 -12.21 2.70 13.35
CA ALA A 77 -10.86 2.16 13.22
C ALA A 77 -10.05 2.35 14.52
N LYS A 78 -10.15 3.54 15.16
CA LYS A 78 -9.51 3.81 16.45
C LYS A 78 -10.05 2.94 17.58
N GLN A 79 -11.37 2.74 17.65
CA GLN A 79 -12.01 1.89 18.67
C GLN A 79 -11.50 0.45 18.57
N TRP A 80 -11.28 -0.05 17.36
CA TRP A 80 -10.76 -1.39 17.11
C TRP A 80 -9.23 -1.48 17.15
N GLY A 81 -8.54 -0.37 17.48
CA GLY A 81 -7.09 -0.32 17.74
C GLY A 81 -6.23 -0.37 16.49
N PHE A 82 -6.69 0.23 15.41
CA PHE A 82 -5.89 0.55 14.23
C PHE A 82 -5.22 1.91 14.36
N SER A 83 -4.20 2.16 13.53
CA SER A 83 -3.50 3.45 13.47
C SER A 83 -3.54 4.09 12.07
N GLY A 84 -3.85 3.33 11.02
CA GLY A 84 -3.92 3.79 9.63
C GLY A 84 -5.30 3.61 9.01
N LEU A 85 -5.64 4.47 8.06
CA LEU A 85 -6.91 4.52 7.35
C LEU A 85 -6.69 4.39 5.84
N GLU A 86 -7.45 3.48 5.21
CA GLU A 86 -7.50 3.28 3.77
C GLU A 86 -8.94 3.51 3.30
N TYR A 87 -9.18 4.70 2.75
CA TYR A 87 -10.52 5.15 2.33
C TYR A 87 -10.95 4.46 1.03
N VAL A 88 -12.27 4.32 0.83
CA VAL A 88 -12.86 3.79 -0.42
C VAL A 88 -13.79 4.81 -1.04
N SER A 89 -13.45 5.28 -2.24
CA SER A 89 -14.18 6.34 -2.96
C SER A 89 -15.66 6.04 -3.15
N GLN A 90 -15.99 4.78 -3.42
CA GLN A 90 -17.35 4.30 -3.65
C GLN A 90 -18.29 4.54 -2.45
N LEU A 91 -17.76 4.58 -1.23
CA LEU A 91 -18.58 4.79 -0.04
C LEU A 91 -19.01 6.25 0.15
N TYR A 92 -18.40 7.17 -0.59
CA TYR A 92 -18.76 8.60 -0.65
C TYR A 92 -19.46 8.99 -1.94
N GLU A 93 -19.59 8.07 -2.90
CA GLU A 93 -20.08 8.33 -4.26
C GLU A 93 -21.46 9.00 -4.26
N LYS A 94 -22.38 8.57 -3.38
CA LYS A 94 -23.71 9.16 -3.30
C LYS A 94 -23.65 10.67 -2.98
N GLU A 95 -22.94 11.06 -1.92
CA GLU A 95 -22.79 12.46 -1.52
C GLU A 95 -22.09 13.30 -2.61
N LEU A 96 -21.02 12.75 -3.17
CA LEU A 96 -20.18 13.45 -4.15
C LEU A 96 -20.87 13.59 -5.50
N SER A 97 -21.60 12.57 -5.97
CA SER A 97 -22.32 12.60 -7.24
C SER A 97 -23.51 13.54 -7.22
N GLU A 98 -24.25 13.64 -6.11
CA GLU A 98 -25.32 14.62 -5.91
C GLU A 98 -24.82 16.07 -6.04
N LYS A 99 -23.52 16.31 -5.77
CA LYS A 99 -22.83 17.60 -5.92
C LYS A 99 -21.98 17.67 -7.20
N GLY A 100 -22.15 16.72 -8.14
CA GLY A 100 -21.46 16.64 -9.42
C GLY A 100 -19.96 16.51 -9.33
N PHE A 101 -19.42 15.91 -8.24
CA PHE A 101 -17.97 15.84 -7.95
C PHE A 101 -17.26 17.20 -8.11
N SER A 102 -17.96 18.29 -7.78
CA SER A 102 -17.39 19.63 -7.87
C SER A 102 -16.17 19.78 -6.97
N GLN A 103 -15.31 20.77 -7.26
CA GLN A 103 -14.12 21.03 -6.44
C GLN A 103 -14.51 21.28 -4.97
N GLU A 104 -15.62 21.99 -4.73
CA GLU A 104 -16.14 22.25 -3.38
C GLU A 104 -16.54 20.94 -2.69
N ALA A 105 -17.21 20.03 -3.39
CA ALA A 105 -17.60 18.73 -2.84
C ALA A 105 -16.38 17.87 -2.45
N MET A 106 -15.36 17.84 -3.32
CA MET A 106 -14.11 17.13 -3.03
C MET A 106 -13.35 17.77 -1.86
N ASP A 107 -13.36 19.10 -1.75
CA ASP A 107 -12.73 19.82 -0.63
C ASP A 107 -13.49 19.56 0.70
N GLU A 108 -14.82 19.49 0.69
CA GLU A 108 -15.61 19.09 1.86
C GLU A 108 -15.32 17.66 2.30
N PHE A 109 -15.22 16.70 1.36
CA PHE A 109 -14.82 15.33 1.64
C PHE A 109 -13.46 15.29 2.34
N VAL A 110 -12.46 15.96 1.79
CA VAL A 110 -11.13 16.05 2.36
C VAL A 110 -11.14 16.66 3.75
N GLN A 111 -11.85 17.78 3.92
CA GLN A 111 -11.94 18.49 5.19
C GLN A 111 -12.55 17.61 6.29
N LYS A 112 -13.72 17.01 6.03
CA LYS A 112 -14.40 16.11 6.99
C LYS A 112 -13.51 14.92 7.38
N SER A 113 -12.87 14.29 6.38
CA SER A 113 -11.99 13.15 6.61
C SER A 113 -10.74 13.54 7.41
N LEU A 114 -10.14 14.72 7.15
CA LEU A 114 -9.03 15.25 7.93
C LEU A 114 -9.42 15.59 9.37
N GLU A 115 -10.59 16.18 9.58
CA GLU A 115 -11.08 16.53 10.91
C GLU A 115 -11.26 15.28 11.77
N THR A 116 -11.90 14.22 11.21
CA THR A 116 -12.13 12.98 11.91
C THR A 116 -10.84 12.20 12.16
N SER A 117 -9.97 12.06 11.16
CA SER A 117 -8.69 11.36 11.32
C SER A 117 -7.78 12.03 12.37
N LYS A 118 -7.70 13.37 12.38
CA LYS A 118 -6.95 14.14 13.38
C LYS A 118 -7.55 14.03 14.77
N ALA A 119 -8.88 14.10 14.90
CA ALA A 119 -9.56 13.98 16.18
C ALA A 119 -9.27 12.64 16.87
N HIS A 120 -9.08 11.58 16.08
CA HIS A 120 -8.79 10.23 16.58
C HIS A 120 -7.30 9.85 16.51
N GLY A 121 -6.41 10.73 16.04
CA GLY A 121 -4.97 10.49 15.93
C GLY A 121 -4.65 9.35 14.96
N MET A 122 -5.34 9.33 13.81
CA MET A 122 -5.18 8.31 12.76
C MET A 122 -4.35 8.85 11.59
N GLU A 123 -3.57 7.97 10.95
CA GLU A 123 -2.83 8.28 9.72
C GLU A 123 -3.70 7.97 8.50
N ASN A 124 -3.74 8.88 7.53
CA ASN A 124 -4.40 8.67 6.26
C ASN A 124 -3.38 8.09 5.29
N LEU A 125 -3.65 6.92 4.71
CA LEU A 125 -2.66 6.17 3.94
C LEU A 125 -2.99 6.10 2.45
N ILE A 126 -4.21 5.71 2.12
CA ILE A 126 -4.62 5.37 0.75
C ILE A 126 -6.05 5.87 0.51
N ILE A 127 -6.36 6.29 -0.72
CA ILE A 127 -7.73 6.30 -1.24
C ILE A 127 -7.84 5.20 -2.29
N MET A 128 -8.66 4.20 -2.05
CA MET A 128 -9.03 3.17 -3.01
C MET A 128 -10.07 3.74 -3.96
N VAL A 129 -9.72 3.83 -5.25
CA VAL A 129 -10.56 4.49 -6.27
C VAL A 129 -11.31 3.44 -7.07
N ASP A 130 -12.63 3.50 -7.01
CA ASP A 130 -13.54 2.66 -7.76
C ASP A 130 -14.51 3.53 -8.59
N HIS A 131 -15.12 2.94 -9.64
CA HIS A 131 -16.18 3.52 -10.47
C HIS A 131 -15.78 4.78 -11.28
N GLU A 132 -14.49 5.04 -11.48
CA GLU A 132 -13.99 6.18 -12.26
C GLU A 132 -13.64 5.83 -13.72
N GLY A 133 -14.18 4.73 -14.24
CA GLY A 133 -13.82 4.18 -15.55
C GLY A 133 -12.60 3.27 -15.48
N ASP A 134 -12.16 2.79 -16.62
CA ASP A 134 -11.17 1.74 -16.68
C ASP A 134 -9.86 2.22 -17.30
N LEU A 135 -8.80 2.24 -16.47
CA LEU A 135 -7.44 2.63 -16.89
C LEU A 135 -6.82 1.65 -17.90
N SER A 136 -7.42 0.47 -18.06
CA SER A 136 -7.02 -0.57 -19.02
C SER A 136 -8.05 -0.77 -20.16
N ALA A 137 -8.94 0.19 -20.38
CA ALA A 137 -9.87 0.16 -21.50
C ALA A 137 -9.12 0.09 -22.85
N ALA A 138 -9.56 -0.80 -23.74
CA ALA A 138 -8.95 -0.95 -25.08
C ALA A 138 -9.12 0.33 -25.92
N ASP A 139 -10.29 0.98 -25.82
CA ASP A 139 -10.53 2.27 -26.45
C ASP A 139 -9.72 3.37 -25.78
N GLU A 140 -8.96 4.13 -26.57
CA GLU A 140 -8.08 5.18 -26.05
C GLU A 140 -8.85 6.38 -25.46
N ALA A 141 -10.02 6.72 -26.02
CA ALA A 141 -10.81 7.83 -25.51
C ALA A 141 -11.43 7.49 -24.15
N GLU A 142 -11.97 6.28 -23.99
CA GLU A 142 -12.48 5.78 -22.70
C GLU A 142 -11.37 5.73 -21.65
N ARG A 143 -10.20 5.23 -22.02
CA ARG A 143 -9.02 5.16 -21.14
C ARG A 143 -8.54 6.54 -20.72
N ASN A 144 -8.50 7.52 -21.62
CA ASN A 144 -8.13 8.90 -21.31
C ASN A 144 -9.17 9.56 -20.39
N GLU A 145 -10.46 9.34 -20.60
CA GLU A 145 -11.51 9.79 -19.69
C GLU A 145 -11.36 9.18 -18.29
N ALA A 146 -11.04 7.90 -18.20
CA ALA A 146 -10.75 7.25 -16.91
C ALA A 146 -9.56 7.91 -16.21
N VAL A 147 -8.47 8.18 -16.92
CA VAL A 147 -7.30 8.89 -16.35
C VAL A 147 -7.73 10.27 -15.81
N GLU A 148 -8.51 11.05 -16.55
CA GLU A 148 -8.98 12.37 -16.12
C GLU A 148 -9.87 12.27 -14.87
N LYS A 149 -10.76 11.28 -14.80
CA LYS A 149 -11.62 11.06 -13.64
C LYS A 149 -10.86 10.68 -12.38
N HIS A 150 -9.78 9.93 -12.50
CA HIS A 150 -8.92 9.57 -11.36
C HIS A 150 -8.13 10.75 -10.79
N GLN A 151 -7.88 11.82 -11.57
CA GLN A 151 -7.05 12.95 -11.15
C GLN A 151 -7.60 13.66 -9.90
N LYS A 152 -8.92 13.79 -9.75
CA LYS A 152 -9.54 14.40 -8.56
C LYS A 152 -9.21 13.64 -7.28
N TRP A 153 -9.06 12.31 -7.39
CA TRP A 153 -8.69 11.45 -6.24
C TRP A 153 -7.21 11.55 -5.90
N VAL A 154 -6.34 11.73 -6.91
CA VAL A 154 -4.93 12.08 -6.66
C VAL A 154 -4.82 13.39 -5.90
N ASP A 155 -5.60 14.41 -6.28
CA ASP A 155 -5.62 15.72 -5.62
C ASP A 155 -6.21 15.63 -4.20
N ALA A 156 -7.25 14.83 -4.00
CA ALA A 156 -7.83 14.55 -2.70
C ALA A 156 -6.84 13.81 -1.80
N ALA A 157 -6.17 12.76 -2.30
CA ALA A 157 -5.16 12.00 -1.58
C ALA A 157 -4.01 12.91 -1.10
N LYS A 158 -3.52 13.80 -1.98
CA LYS A 158 -2.50 14.79 -1.62
C LYS A 158 -2.94 15.70 -0.48
N LYS A 159 -4.17 16.24 -0.54
CA LYS A 159 -4.72 17.12 0.49
C LYS A 159 -4.99 16.38 1.80
N LEU A 160 -5.41 15.12 1.72
CA LEU A 160 -5.69 14.27 2.88
C LEU A 160 -4.42 13.77 3.58
N GLY A 161 -3.26 13.83 2.89
CA GLY A 161 -1.98 13.36 3.41
C GLY A 161 -1.73 11.89 3.17
N CYS A 162 -2.49 11.25 2.27
CA CYS A 162 -2.24 9.89 1.83
C CYS A 162 -0.95 9.81 1.01
N HIS A 163 -0.31 8.65 1.01
CA HIS A 163 0.85 8.40 0.16
C HIS A 163 0.48 7.86 -1.23
N SER A 164 -0.70 7.24 -1.37
CA SER A 164 -1.12 6.57 -2.62
C SER A 164 -2.59 6.74 -2.90
N ILE A 165 -2.95 6.54 -4.16
CA ILE A 165 -4.26 6.05 -4.57
C ILE A 165 -4.13 4.60 -5.05
N ARG A 166 -5.10 3.73 -4.72
CA ARG A 166 -5.21 2.39 -5.29
C ARG A 166 -6.18 2.45 -6.47
N VAL A 167 -5.81 1.80 -7.56
CA VAL A 167 -6.59 1.71 -8.79
C VAL A 167 -6.77 0.26 -9.24
N ASN A 168 -7.80 0.01 -10.05
CA ASN A 168 -8.08 -1.28 -10.67
C ASN A 168 -7.71 -1.26 -12.16
N LEU A 169 -7.41 -2.45 -12.72
CA LEU A 169 -7.16 -2.66 -14.15
C LEU A 169 -8.10 -3.78 -14.64
N MET A 170 -9.38 -3.44 -14.82
CA MET A 170 -10.39 -4.41 -15.25
C MET A 170 -10.49 -4.53 -16.78
N GLY A 171 -10.63 -3.51 -17.53
CA GLY A 171 -10.55 -3.31 -18.99
C GLY A 171 -10.89 -4.48 -19.93
N SER A 172 -10.10 -4.59 -20.97
CA SER A 172 -10.30 -5.64 -21.98
C SER A 172 -10.03 -7.03 -21.40
N LYS A 173 -10.83 -8.01 -21.82
CA LYS A 173 -10.62 -9.45 -21.54
C LYS A 173 -9.73 -10.14 -22.58
N VAL A 174 -9.10 -9.38 -23.46
CA VAL A 174 -8.12 -9.83 -24.43
C VAL A 174 -6.75 -9.36 -23.97
N ALA A 175 -5.84 -10.28 -23.69
CA ALA A 175 -4.54 -9.97 -23.07
C ALA A 175 -3.69 -9.02 -23.93
N GLU A 176 -3.74 -9.19 -25.26
CA GLU A 176 -3.02 -8.36 -26.23
C GLU A 176 -3.52 -6.90 -26.27
N GLU A 177 -4.74 -6.64 -25.81
CA GLU A 177 -5.32 -5.31 -25.66
C GLU A 177 -5.12 -4.77 -24.25
N TRP A 178 -5.36 -5.62 -23.23
CA TRP A 178 -5.30 -5.24 -21.82
C TRP A 178 -3.92 -4.74 -21.40
N MET A 179 -2.86 -5.45 -21.76
CA MET A 179 -1.51 -5.11 -21.30
C MET A 179 -1.04 -3.75 -21.83
N PRO A 180 -1.08 -3.43 -23.15
CA PRO A 180 -0.68 -2.11 -23.62
C PRO A 180 -1.59 -0.99 -23.13
N ALA A 181 -2.89 -1.24 -22.96
CA ALA A 181 -3.83 -0.27 -22.42
C ALA A 181 -3.53 0.05 -20.94
N SER A 182 -3.28 -0.99 -20.13
CA SER A 182 -2.86 -0.84 -18.73
C SER A 182 -1.59 0.00 -18.59
N ILE A 183 -0.58 -0.28 -19.40
CA ILE A 183 0.68 0.46 -19.41
C ILE A 183 0.46 1.94 -19.78
N ASP A 184 -0.33 2.21 -20.79
CA ASP A 184 -0.63 3.58 -21.25
C ASP A 184 -1.42 4.38 -20.18
N GLY A 185 -2.50 3.80 -19.65
CA GLY A 185 -3.34 4.42 -18.63
C GLY A 185 -2.56 4.72 -17.35
N LEU A 186 -1.78 3.74 -16.85
CA LEU A 186 -0.94 3.93 -15.67
C LEU A 186 0.14 4.99 -15.90
N LYS A 187 0.84 4.99 -17.03
CA LYS A 187 1.85 6.03 -17.33
C LYS A 187 1.27 7.44 -17.30
N LYS A 188 0.08 7.63 -17.88
CA LYS A 188 -0.60 8.92 -17.90
C LYS A 188 -0.99 9.35 -16.48
N LEU A 189 -1.57 8.45 -15.68
CA LEU A 189 -1.98 8.77 -14.33
C LEU A 189 -0.79 8.97 -13.39
N CYS A 190 0.24 8.12 -13.48
CA CYS A 190 1.49 8.28 -12.71
C CYS A 190 2.20 9.60 -13.03
N ALA A 191 2.23 10.02 -14.31
CA ALA A 191 2.79 11.30 -14.70
C ALA A 191 2.05 12.50 -14.07
N TYR A 192 0.73 12.41 -13.91
CA TYR A 192 -0.07 13.41 -13.20
C TYR A 192 0.19 13.41 -11.69
N ALA A 193 0.37 12.22 -11.10
CA ALA A 193 0.52 12.03 -9.66
C ALA A 193 1.95 12.33 -9.15
N ALA A 194 2.98 12.08 -9.97
CA ALA A 194 4.39 12.22 -9.59
C ALA A 194 4.77 13.60 -8.99
N PRO A 195 4.41 14.76 -9.61
CA PRO A 195 4.75 16.07 -9.05
C PRO A 195 4.03 16.39 -7.73
N LYS A 196 3.04 15.58 -7.36
CA LYS A 196 2.27 15.69 -6.12
C LYS A 196 2.79 14.75 -5.03
N ASN A 197 3.81 13.92 -5.34
CA ASN A 197 4.33 12.84 -4.49
C ASN A 197 3.22 11.86 -4.05
N ILE A 198 2.38 11.47 -4.98
CA ILE A 198 1.37 10.43 -4.80
C ILE A 198 1.75 9.24 -5.66
N ASP A 199 1.75 8.08 -5.05
CA ASP A 199 1.91 6.82 -5.75
C ASP A 199 0.57 6.34 -6.33
N VAL A 200 0.64 5.69 -7.49
CA VAL A 200 -0.48 4.97 -8.10
C VAL A 200 -0.21 3.49 -7.95
N ILE A 201 -0.99 2.82 -7.12
CA ILE A 201 -0.79 1.40 -6.82
C ILE A 201 -1.94 0.57 -7.36
N VAL A 202 -1.59 -0.57 -7.95
CA VAL A 202 -2.55 -1.49 -8.55
C VAL A 202 -2.79 -2.67 -7.63
N GLU A 203 -4.05 -2.94 -7.33
CA GLU A 203 -4.47 -4.16 -6.64
C GLU A 203 -4.65 -5.31 -7.64
N ASN A 204 -4.24 -6.53 -7.27
CA ASN A 204 -4.72 -7.72 -7.93
C ASN A 204 -6.20 -7.90 -7.57
N HIS A 205 -7.13 -7.56 -8.51
CA HIS A 205 -8.55 -7.42 -8.20
C HIS A 205 -9.46 -8.03 -9.30
N GLY A 206 -9.20 -9.28 -9.64
CA GLY A 206 -9.94 -10.02 -10.68
C GLY A 206 -9.35 -9.90 -12.09
N GLY A 207 -9.67 -10.85 -12.94
CA GLY A 207 -9.20 -10.88 -14.32
C GLY A 207 -7.68 -10.92 -14.45
N PHE A 208 -7.15 -10.21 -15.45
CA PHE A 208 -5.70 -10.20 -15.71
C PHE A 208 -4.88 -9.53 -14.61
N SER A 209 -5.45 -8.62 -13.81
CA SER A 209 -4.73 -8.07 -12.66
C SER A 209 -4.48 -9.12 -11.57
N SER A 210 -5.29 -10.19 -11.50
CA SER A 210 -5.10 -11.35 -10.63
C SER A 210 -4.09 -12.39 -11.15
N ASP A 211 -3.66 -12.28 -12.41
CA ASP A 211 -2.49 -12.99 -12.93
C ASP A 211 -1.24 -12.17 -12.60
N ALA A 212 -0.58 -12.53 -11.50
CA ALA A 212 0.55 -11.76 -11.00
C ALA A 212 1.69 -11.62 -12.01
N GLY A 213 1.92 -12.66 -12.83
CA GLY A 213 2.92 -12.61 -13.89
C GLY A 213 2.60 -11.52 -14.92
N MET A 214 1.34 -11.39 -15.32
CA MET A 214 0.91 -10.32 -16.24
C MET A 214 1.01 -8.94 -15.60
N LEU A 215 0.57 -8.79 -14.35
CA LEU A 215 0.64 -7.52 -13.65
C LEU A 215 2.10 -7.07 -13.44
N VAL A 216 3.01 -7.98 -13.14
CA VAL A 216 4.45 -7.70 -13.04
C VAL A 216 5.03 -7.20 -14.36
N GLU A 217 4.64 -7.76 -15.51
CA GLU A 217 5.09 -7.26 -16.82
C GLU A 217 4.55 -5.85 -17.11
N VAL A 218 3.33 -5.53 -16.65
CA VAL A 218 2.80 -4.15 -16.68
C VAL A 218 3.68 -3.23 -15.83
N MET A 219 3.98 -3.60 -14.57
CA MET A 219 4.82 -2.78 -13.66
C MET A 219 6.20 -2.51 -14.26
N LYS A 220 6.87 -3.55 -14.79
CA LYS A 220 8.17 -3.42 -15.49
C LYS A 220 8.11 -2.48 -16.69
N SER A 221 7.00 -2.52 -17.41
CA SER A 221 6.83 -1.73 -18.65
C SER A 221 6.46 -0.28 -18.36
N VAL A 222 5.74 -0.02 -17.25
CA VAL A 222 5.47 1.34 -16.78
C VAL A 222 6.76 2.01 -16.34
N ASP A 223 7.62 1.33 -15.56
CA ASP A 223 8.96 1.75 -15.16
C ASP A 223 9.00 3.19 -14.58
N MET A 224 8.06 3.49 -13.66
CA MET A 224 7.97 4.77 -12.96
C MET A 224 8.04 4.55 -11.44
N ASP A 225 8.86 5.35 -10.74
CA ASP A 225 9.10 5.19 -9.30
C ASP A 225 7.81 5.32 -8.45
N ASN A 226 6.83 6.09 -8.93
CA ASN A 226 5.55 6.27 -8.27
C ASN A 226 4.45 5.33 -8.79
N CYS A 227 4.80 4.26 -9.51
CA CYS A 227 3.92 3.16 -9.86
C CYS A 227 4.27 1.93 -9.03
N GLY A 228 3.28 1.24 -8.50
CA GLY A 228 3.51 0.04 -7.71
C GLY A 228 2.29 -0.84 -7.58
N THR A 229 2.35 -1.79 -6.66
CA THR A 229 1.26 -2.72 -6.38
C THR A 229 0.74 -2.56 -4.96
N LEU A 230 -0.51 -2.96 -4.76
CA LEU A 230 -1.12 -3.30 -3.48
C LEU A 230 -1.45 -4.79 -3.53
N PRO A 231 -0.51 -5.70 -3.19
CA PRO A 231 -0.79 -7.12 -3.18
C PRO A 231 -1.89 -7.47 -2.19
N ASP A 232 -2.97 -8.07 -2.68
CA ASP A 232 -4.12 -8.53 -1.91
C ASP A 232 -4.08 -10.04 -1.73
N PHE A 233 -4.31 -10.53 -0.50
CA PHE A 233 -4.18 -11.95 -0.15
C PHE A 233 -5.27 -12.85 -0.72
N GLY A 234 -6.42 -12.30 -1.12
CA GLY A 234 -7.61 -13.04 -1.54
C GLY A 234 -7.93 -12.99 -3.02
N ASN A 235 -7.54 -11.94 -3.72
CA ASN A 235 -8.01 -11.63 -5.07
C ASN A 235 -7.17 -12.30 -6.18
N PHE A 236 -7.20 -13.63 -6.27
CA PHE A 236 -6.43 -14.38 -7.28
C PHE A 236 -7.27 -15.09 -8.35
N CYS A 237 -8.57 -14.74 -8.44
CA CYS A 237 -9.42 -15.29 -9.49
C CYS A 237 -9.20 -14.58 -10.84
N VAL A 238 -8.62 -15.31 -11.79
CA VAL A 238 -8.33 -14.81 -13.15
C VAL A 238 -9.54 -14.94 -14.08
N GLU A 239 -10.33 -16.01 -13.92
CA GLU A 239 -11.48 -16.29 -14.79
C GLU A 239 -12.65 -16.87 -14.00
N ARG A 240 -13.86 -16.37 -14.30
CA ARG A 240 -15.12 -16.85 -13.73
C ARG A 240 -16.03 -17.43 -14.79
N GLU A 241 -16.97 -18.30 -14.36
CA GLU A 241 -17.86 -19.08 -15.27
C GLU A 241 -18.64 -18.22 -16.26
N ASP A 242 -19.14 -17.07 -15.84
CA ASP A 242 -19.91 -16.13 -16.68
C ASP A 242 -19.08 -14.98 -17.26
N GLY A 243 -17.78 -15.01 -17.03
CA GLY A 243 -16.88 -13.96 -17.44
C GLY A 243 -17.01 -12.64 -16.64
N SER A 244 -17.79 -12.59 -15.56
CA SER A 244 -17.79 -11.45 -14.62
C SER A 244 -16.46 -11.32 -13.87
N TYR A 245 -16.26 -10.19 -13.15
CA TYR A 245 -15.09 -10.03 -12.29
C TYR A 245 -15.31 -10.60 -10.88
N PHE A 246 -16.55 -10.59 -10.36
CA PHE A 246 -16.81 -10.91 -8.95
C PHE A 246 -18.00 -11.84 -8.71
N GLU A 247 -18.97 -11.93 -9.63
CA GLU A 247 -20.31 -12.41 -9.32
C GLU A 247 -20.52 -13.93 -9.42
N SER A 248 -19.68 -14.63 -10.21
CA SER A 248 -19.82 -16.08 -10.41
C SER A 248 -18.64 -16.87 -9.84
N LYS A 249 -18.76 -18.20 -9.93
CA LYS A 249 -17.72 -19.10 -9.44
C LYS A 249 -16.41 -18.91 -10.18
N CYS A 250 -15.31 -18.86 -9.46
CA CYS A 250 -13.97 -18.86 -10.03
C CYS A 250 -13.65 -20.22 -10.66
N ILE A 251 -13.22 -20.23 -11.92
CA ILE A 251 -12.83 -21.43 -12.67
C ILE A 251 -11.32 -21.48 -12.98
N LYS A 252 -10.63 -20.34 -12.86
CA LYS A 252 -9.18 -20.28 -13.00
C LYS A 252 -8.62 -19.33 -11.94
N GLU A 253 -7.85 -19.87 -11.01
CA GLU A 253 -7.19 -19.13 -9.96
C GLU A 253 -5.68 -19.13 -10.17
N TYR A 254 -5.01 -18.01 -9.93
CA TYR A 254 -3.55 -17.93 -9.83
C TYR A 254 -3.11 -18.42 -8.45
N ASP A 255 -1.94 -19.05 -8.34
CA ASP A 255 -1.42 -19.43 -7.00
C ASP A 255 -1.14 -18.17 -6.19
N ARG A 256 -1.90 -17.97 -5.08
CA ARG A 256 -1.84 -16.75 -4.26
C ARG A 256 -0.48 -16.52 -3.62
N TYR A 257 0.22 -17.58 -3.23
CA TYR A 257 1.53 -17.44 -2.59
C TYR A 257 2.62 -17.10 -3.61
N GLN A 258 2.55 -17.70 -4.80
CA GLN A 258 3.39 -17.30 -5.92
C GLN A 258 3.07 -15.86 -6.32
N GLY A 259 1.79 -15.51 -6.43
CA GLY A 259 1.36 -14.18 -6.81
C GLY A 259 1.86 -13.10 -5.86
N ILE A 260 1.69 -13.29 -4.55
CA ILE A 260 2.26 -12.35 -3.57
C ILE A 260 3.79 -12.27 -3.69
N THR A 261 4.47 -13.41 -3.86
CA THR A 261 5.94 -13.41 -4.05
C THR A 261 6.37 -12.56 -5.25
N GLU A 262 5.64 -12.64 -6.35
CA GLU A 262 5.93 -11.89 -7.58
C GLU A 262 5.58 -10.41 -7.49
N LEU A 263 4.51 -10.05 -6.75
CA LEU A 263 4.03 -8.66 -6.61
C LEU A 263 4.81 -7.86 -5.55
N MET A 264 5.29 -8.51 -4.49
CA MET A 264 5.99 -7.85 -3.37
C MET A 264 7.16 -6.94 -3.77
N PRO A 265 7.99 -7.23 -4.81
CA PRO A 265 9.04 -6.31 -5.25
C PRO A 265 8.55 -4.94 -5.72
N TYR A 266 7.28 -4.80 -6.03
CA TYR A 266 6.61 -3.56 -6.47
C TYR A 266 5.66 -3.00 -5.41
N ALA A 267 5.51 -3.69 -4.27
CA ALA A 267 4.53 -3.34 -3.25
C ALA A 267 4.85 -2.01 -2.57
N LYS A 268 3.84 -1.14 -2.48
CA LYS A 268 3.87 0.11 -1.71
C LYS A 268 2.87 0.08 -0.55
N ALA A 269 1.95 -0.88 -0.57
CA ALA A 269 1.04 -1.26 0.49
C ALA A 269 0.71 -2.74 0.35
N VAL A 270 0.02 -3.34 1.33
CA VAL A 270 -0.40 -4.75 1.31
C VAL A 270 -1.79 -4.86 1.90
N SER A 271 -2.72 -5.53 1.21
CA SER A 271 -4.06 -5.84 1.69
C SER A 271 -4.11 -7.25 2.28
N ALA A 272 -4.33 -7.33 3.59
CA ALA A 272 -4.55 -8.58 4.30
C ALA A 272 -6.05 -8.94 4.26
N LYS A 273 -6.55 -9.27 3.07
CA LYS A 273 -7.93 -9.69 2.84
C LYS A 273 -8.24 -10.99 3.52
N SER A 274 -9.40 -11.05 4.14
CA SER A 274 -9.93 -12.24 4.81
C SER A 274 -11.42 -12.41 4.55
N HIS A 275 -11.90 -13.64 4.69
CA HIS A 275 -13.32 -13.98 4.53
C HIS A 275 -13.83 -14.72 5.76
N ASP A 276 -13.61 -16.03 5.84
CA ASP A 276 -14.19 -16.88 6.87
C ASP A 276 -13.10 -17.47 7.77
N PHE A 277 -13.47 -17.72 9.02
CA PHE A 277 -12.55 -18.21 10.05
C PHE A 277 -13.04 -19.56 10.60
N ASP A 278 -12.08 -20.44 10.89
CA ASP A 278 -12.35 -21.68 11.62
C ASP A 278 -12.51 -21.41 13.13
N SER A 279 -12.85 -22.47 13.88
CA SER A 279 -13.03 -22.40 15.34
C SER A 279 -11.75 -22.06 16.12
N GLU A 280 -10.56 -22.14 15.49
CA GLU A 280 -9.26 -21.83 16.06
C GLU A 280 -8.82 -20.40 15.70
N GLY A 281 -9.62 -19.68 14.89
CA GLY A 281 -9.36 -18.31 14.43
C GLY A 281 -8.37 -18.22 13.27
N ASN A 282 -8.18 -19.30 12.50
CA ASN A 282 -7.42 -19.27 11.27
C ASN A 282 -8.33 -18.91 10.10
N GLU A 283 -7.83 -18.14 9.16
CA GLU A 283 -8.53 -17.83 7.90
C GLU A 283 -8.60 -19.12 7.05
N MET A 284 -9.79 -19.42 6.51
CA MET A 284 -10.07 -20.73 5.91
C MET A 284 -9.54 -20.87 4.47
N HIS A 285 -9.29 -19.78 3.77
CA HIS A 285 -8.87 -19.76 2.35
C HIS A 285 -7.38 -19.47 2.18
N THR A 286 -6.77 -18.79 3.14
CA THR A 286 -5.38 -18.32 3.08
C THR A 286 -4.62 -18.71 4.34
N ASP A 287 -3.52 -19.43 4.20
CA ASP A 287 -2.58 -19.66 5.29
C ASP A 287 -1.80 -18.36 5.57
N TYR A 288 -2.23 -17.63 6.59
CA TYR A 288 -1.65 -16.36 6.99
C TYR A 288 -0.20 -16.48 7.49
N THR A 289 0.18 -17.62 8.06
CA THR A 289 1.57 -17.86 8.48
C THR A 289 2.49 -17.92 7.27
N LYS A 290 2.09 -18.68 6.25
CA LYS A 290 2.83 -18.76 4.98
C LYS A 290 2.84 -17.42 4.25
N MET A 291 1.68 -16.74 4.20
CA MET A 291 1.53 -15.46 3.51
C MET A 291 2.41 -14.38 4.13
N MET A 292 2.35 -14.23 5.45
CA MET A 292 3.20 -13.27 6.18
C MET A 292 4.68 -13.61 6.08
N GLY A 293 5.04 -14.90 6.04
CA GLY A 293 6.42 -15.33 5.78
C GLY A 293 6.95 -14.77 4.46
N ILE A 294 6.14 -14.71 3.40
CA ILE A 294 6.50 -14.12 2.10
C ILE A 294 6.66 -12.60 2.24
N VAL A 295 5.67 -11.92 2.83
CA VAL A 295 5.69 -10.47 3.00
C VAL A 295 6.91 -10.00 3.80
N LEU A 296 7.19 -10.66 4.92
CA LEU A 296 8.34 -10.34 5.77
C LEU A 296 9.68 -10.64 5.08
N SER A 297 9.77 -11.77 4.36
CA SER A 297 10.97 -12.15 3.61
C SER A 297 11.28 -11.19 2.47
N ALA A 298 10.27 -10.51 1.93
CA ALA A 298 10.45 -9.44 0.95
C ALA A 298 10.99 -8.13 1.57
N GLY A 299 11.14 -8.06 2.89
CA GLY A 299 11.62 -6.88 3.62
C GLY A 299 10.58 -5.75 3.71
N TYR A 300 9.30 -6.07 3.55
CA TYR A 300 8.23 -5.07 3.65
C TYR A 300 8.19 -4.43 5.03
N LYS A 301 8.11 -3.11 5.05
CA LYS A 301 8.00 -2.29 6.24
C LYS A 301 6.92 -1.25 6.00
N GLY A 302 5.89 -1.26 6.81
CA GLY A 302 4.78 -0.33 6.63
C GLY A 302 3.48 -0.87 7.21
N TYR A 303 2.38 -0.43 6.65
CA TYR A 303 1.06 -0.85 7.09
C TYR A 303 0.58 -2.10 6.36
N LEU A 304 -0.05 -3.02 7.11
CA LEU A 304 -0.88 -4.08 6.56
C LEU A 304 -2.34 -3.65 6.70
N GLY A 305 -3.02 -3.49 5.58
CA GLY A 305 -4.42 -3.13 5.52
C GLY A 305 -5.31 -4.33 5.82
N VAL A 306 -6.02 -4.31 6.93
CA VAL A 306 -7.05 -5.31 7.22
C VAL A 306 -8.25 -5.04 6.33
N GLU A 307 -8.65 -6.04 5.54
CA GLU A 307 -9.83 -5.98 4.69
C GLU A 307 -10.66 -7.26 4.84
N TYR A 308 -11.75 -7.18 5.62
CA TYR A 308 -12.66 -8.29 5.84
C TYR A 308 -13.85 -8.21 4.88
N GLU A 309 -14.11 -9.31 4.16
CA GLU A 309 -15.23 -9.46 3.23
C GLU A 309 -16.07 -10.73 3.50
N GLY A 310 -15.86 -11.39 4.62
CA GLY A 310 -16.62 -12.59 4.98
C GLY A 310 -18.09 -12.30 5.27
N LYS A 311 -18.90 -13.36 5.25
CA LYS A 311 -20.36 -13.27 5.45
C LYS A 311 -20.85 -13.93 6.73
N GLU A 312 -20.02 -14.78 7.32
CA GLU A 312 -20.40 -15.57 8.51
C GLU A 312 -20.33 -14.75 9.81
N LEU A 313 -19.38 -13.80 9.89
CA LEU A 313 -19.25 -12.90 11.04
C LEU A 313 -19.82 -11.51 10.73
N SER A 314 -20.12 -10.75 11.79
CA SER A 314 -20.33 -9.33 11.65
C SER A 314 -19.06 -8.66 11.10
N GLU A 315 -19.17 -7.47 10.48
CA GLU A 315 -17.98 -6.74 10.01
C GLU A 315 -17.01 -6.45 11.17
N GLU A 316 -17.53 -6.06 12.34
CA GLU A 316 -16.71 -5.84 13.53
C GLU A 316 -15.95 -7.10 13.96
N ASP A 317 -16.67 -8.24 14.10
CA ASP A 317 -16.04 -9.49 14.54
C ASP A 317 -15.02 -10.00 13.52
N GLY A 318 -15.31 -9.89 12.23
CA GLY A 318 -14.41 -10.30 11.16
C GLY A 318 -13.14 -9.43 11.07
N ILE A 319 -13.30 -8.11 11.22
CA ILE A 319 -12.17 -7.17 11.31
C ILE A 319 -11.26 -7.53 12.49
N LEU A 320 -11.85 -7.77 13.67
CA LEU A 320 -11.10 -8.13 14.88
C LEU A 320 -10.45 -9.51 14.75
N ALA A 321 -11.12 -10.49 14.12
CA ALA A 321 -10.56 -11.81 13.86
C ALA A 321 -9.32 -11.70 12.95
N THR A 322 -9.41 -10.95 11.85
CA THR A 322 -8.29 -10.72 10.93
C THR A 322 -7.11 -10.04 11.64
N LYS A 323 -7.41 -8.99 12.40
CA LYS A 323 -6.40 -8.28 13.20
C LYS A 323 -5.68 -9.21 14.18
N ASN A 324 -6.45 -10.00 14.94
CA ASN A 324 -5.90 -10.91 15.94
C ASN A 324 -5.04 -12.01 15.30
N LEU A 325 -5.45 -12.53 14.13
CA LEU A 325 -4.66 -13.49 13.37
C LEU A 325 -3.34 -12.88 12.90
N LEU A 326 -3.34 -11.67 12.35
CA LEU A 326 -2.11 -10.97 11.96
C LEU A 326 -1.17 -10.75 13.14
N LEU A 327 -1.67 -10.27 14.29
CA LEU A 327 -0.85 -10.06 15.48
C LEU A 327 -0.24 -11.38 15.98
N LYS A 328 -1.02 -12.47 16.04
CA LYS A 328 -0.54 -13.82 16.41
C LYS A 328 0.58 -14.29 15.50
N VAL A 329 0.44 -14.08 14.17
CA VAL A 329 1.46 -14.50 13.20
C VAL A 329 2.71 -13.64 13.30
N LEU A 330 2.58 -12.33 13.47
CA LEU A 330 3.71 -11.42 13.65
C LEU A 330 4.52 -11.73 14.91
N GLU A 331 3.85 -12.03 16.03
CA GLU A 331 4.51 -12.43 17.29
C GLU A 331 5.34 -13.74 17.14
N THR A 332 4.88 -14.67 16.30
CA THR A 332 5.57 -15.94 16.08
C THR A 332 6.67 -15.86 15.00
N SER A 333 6.73 -14.78 14.25
CA SER A 333 7.69 -14.57 13.16
C SER A 333 8.85 -13.62 13.55
N ALA A 334 8.76 -12.97 14.72
CA ALA A 334 9.80 -12.15 15.33
C ALA A 334 10.79 -13.01 16.12
#